data_37ad081ff81d94b0e5d21da8adb4eb7b
#
_entry.id   37ad081ff81d94b0e5d21da8adb4eb7b
#
_cell.length_a   1.000
_cell.length_b   1.000
_cell.length_c   1.000
_cell.angle_alpha   90.00
_cell.angle_beta   90.00
_cell.angle_gamma   90.00
#
_symmetry.space_group_name_H-M   'P 1'
#
loop_
_entity.id
_entity.type
_entity.pdbx_description
1 polymer ?
#
loop_
_entity_poly.entity_id
_entity_poly.type
_entity_poly.pdbx_seq_one_letter_code
_entity_poly.pdbx_strand_id
1 'polypeptide(L)'
;MSLLQETCGAITGRSLEIERHIIDSWNTASPVERYGRLVNMVAQYGAATNQETLAVPKPCMIIASADHGVADMGVSAYPKETTVGMTQNYLIPKGAGANSLANYCGAQMEVIDMGIDADMSWVPGLRIHKLGMGTKNFVEEPAMTREQAIEGIETGIRLVKEKIDEGFNVFLVGEMGI
;
A
#
# COMPACT_ATOMS: atom_id res chain seq x y z
N MET A 1 -9.74 0.12 23.59
CA MET A 1 -8.90 0.95 22.68
C MET A 1 -9.12 0.38 21.29
N SER A 2 -9.33 1.20 20.25
CA SER A 2 -9.47 0.69 18.90
C SER A 2 -8.11 0.23 18.35
N LEU A 3 -8.12 -0.62 17.32
CA LEU A 3 -6.89 -1.08 16.65
C LEU A 3 -6.07 0.12 16.12
N LEU A 4 -6.76 1.14 15.61
CA LEU A 4 -6.13 2.39 15.17
C LEU A 4 -5.39 3.09 16.32
N GLN A 5 -6.04 3.24 17.49
CA GLN A 5 -5.43 3.89 18.65
C GLN A 5 -4.22 3.11 19.18
N GLU A 6 -4.34 1.79 19.24
CA GLU A 6 -3.24 0.91 19.65
C GLU A 6 -2.05 1.03 18.69
N THR A 7 -2.32 0.98 17.38
CA THR A 7 -1.29 1.10 16.36
C THR A 7 -0.60 2.47 16.42
N CYS A 8 -1.36 3.56 16.51
CA CYS A 8 -0.79 4.90 16.65
C CYS A 8 0.09 5.03 17.88
N GLY A 9 -0.32 4.45 19.01
CA GLY A 9 0.46 4.46 20.26
C GLY A 9 1.75 3.63 20.21
N ALA A 10 1.81 2.65 19.31
CA ALA A 10 2.96 1.77 19.12
C ALA A 10 3.99 2.30 18.10
N ILE A 11 3.66 3.35 17.34
CA ILE A 11 4.58 3.93 16.37
C ILE A 11 5.75 4.58 17.10
N THR A 12 6.97 4.13 16.76
CA THR A 12 8.23 4.72 17.24
C THR A 12 8.95 5.42 16.08
N GLY A 13 9.82 6.37 16.42
CA GLY A 13 10.71 6.97 15.45
C GLY A 13 11.77 5.98 14.95
N ARG A 14 12.33 6.23 13.75
CA ARG A 14 13.48 5.45 13.26
C ARG A 14 14.71 5.66 14.14
N SER A 15 15.56 4.65 14.23
CA SER A 15 16.82 4.71 14.98
C SER A 15 17.86 5.55 14.24
N LEU A 16 18.14 6.77 14.73
CA LEU A 16 19.18 7.63 14.17
C LEU A 16 20.60 7.07 14.43
N GLU A 17 20.76 6.21 15.43
CA GLU A 17 22.01 5.52 15.74
C GLU A 17 22.34 4.50 14.65
N ILE A 18 21.37 3.63 14.31
CA ILE A 18 21.51 2.65 13.23
C ILE A 18 21.74 3.35 11.88
N GLU A 19 20.99 4.43 11.60
CA GLU A 19 21.18 5.20 10.37
C GLU A 19 22.64 5.68 10.22
N ARG A 20 23.19 6.26 11.27
CA ARG A 20 24.60 6.70 11.29
C ARG A 20 25.56 5.52 11.16
N HIS A 21 25.36 4.45 11.92
CA HIS A 21 26.20 3.27 11.88
C HIS A 21 26.31 2.68 10.45
N ILE A 22 25.19 2.57 9.75
CA ILE A 22 25.19 2.08 8.37
C ILE A 22 25.95 3.03 7.44
N ILE A 23 25.70 4.34 7.53
CA ILE A 23 26.43 5.34 6.72
C ILE A 23 27.95 5.28 6.97
N ASP A 24 28.35 5.20 8.23
CA ASP A 24 29.76 5.14 8.61
C ASP A 24 30.44 3.85 8.14
N SER A 25 29.74 2.73 8.19
CA SER A 25 30.20 1.45 7.65
C SER A 25 30.48 1.52 6.15
N TRP A 26 29.58 2.16 5.40
CA TRP A 26 29.76 2.37 3.95
C TRP A 26 30.91 3.32 3.65
N ASN A 27 31.08 4.40 4.44
CA ASN A 27 32.19 5.34 4.31
C ASN A 27 33.54 4.66 4.52
N THR A 28 33.59 3.67 5.43
CA THR A 28 34.80 2.90 5.71
C THR A 28 35.13 1.94 4.55
N ALA A 29 34.12 1.33 3.96
CA ALA A 29 34.28 0.35 2.86
C ALA A 29 34.54 1.02 1.51
N SER A 30 33.88 2.15 1.23
CA SER A 30 34.02 2.88 -0.03
C SER A 30 33.47 4.30 0.09
N PRO A 31 34.00 5.30 -0.66
CA PRO A 31 33.45 6.66 -0.60
C PRO A 31 31.97 6.68 -0.96
N VAL A 32 31.14 7.14 -0.02
CA VAL A 32 29.66 7.17 -0.13
C VAL A 32 29.18 7.97 -1.33
N GLU A 33 29.90 9.01 -1.72
CA GLU A 33 29.59 9.87 -2.87
C GLU A 33 29.40 9.10 -4.19
N ARG A 34 30.05 7.92 -4.32
CA ARG A 34 29.95 7.08 -5.53
C ARG A 34 28.60 6.41 -5.69
N TYR A 35 27.85 6.25 -4.61
CA TYR A 35 26.56 5.55 -4.59
C TYR A 35 25.36 6.51 -4.54
N GLY A 36 25.64 7.83 -4.45
CA GLY A 36 24.60 8.86 -4.43
C GLY A 36 23.57 8.61 -3.31
N ARG A 37 22.28 8.61 -3.68
CA ARG A 37 21.18 8.45 -2.71
C ARG A 37 21.01 7.02 -2.17
N LEU A 38 21.62 6.02 -2.80
CA LEU A 38 21.42 4.63 -2.42
C LEU A 38 21.80 4.36 -0.96
N VAL A 39 22.92 4.88 -0.50
CA VAL A 39 23.37 4.69 0.90
C VAL A 39 22.37 5.24 1.87
N ASN A 40 21.84 6.45 1.62
CA ASN A 40 20.83 7.05 2.48
C ASN A 40 19.54 6.25 2.52
N MET A 41 19.09 5.69 1.38
CA MET A 41 17.91 4.84 1.32
C MET A 41 18.10 3.55 2.12
N VAL A 42 19.27 2.91 1.99
CA VAL A 42 19.63 1.70 2.72
C VAL A 42 19.72 1.99 4.23
N ALA A 43 20.34 3.09 4.62
CA ALA A 43 20.47 3.50 6.02
C ALA A 43 19.09 3.81 6.65
N GLN A 44 18.22 4.51 5.91
CA GLN A 44 16.85 4.78 6.37
C GLN A 44 16.04 3.50 6.52
N TYR A 45 16.19 2.53 5.61
CA TYR A 45 15.54 1.23 5.72
C TYR A 45 16.00 0.49 6.97
N GLY A 46 17.32 0.42 7.23
CA GLY A 46 17.86 -0.18 8.46
C GLY A 46 17.36 0.50 9.72
N ALA A 47 17.37 1.84 9.72
CA ALA A 47 16.86 2.64 10.83
C ALA A 47 15.36 2.44 11.11
N ALA A 48 14.55 2.31 10.06
CA ALA A 48 13.11 2.09 10.16
C ALA A 48 12.76 0.67 10.65
N THR A 49 13.56 -0.32 10.25
CA THR A 49 13.37 -1.72 10.65
C THR A 49 14.15 -2.11 11.91
N ASN A 50 14.90 -1.17 12.49
CA ASN A 50 15.76 -1.38 13.65
C ASN A 50 16.80 -2.50 13.43
N GLN A 51 17.42 -2.53 12.24
CA GLN A 51 18.38 -3.55 11.82
C GLN A 51 19.70 -2.93 11.35
N GLU A 52 20.80 -3.27 11.98
CA GLU A 52 22.15 -2.91 11.52
C GLU A 52 22.59 -3.78 10.34
N THR A 53 22.24 -5.08 10.39
CA THR A 53 22.43 -6.01 9.28
C THR A 53 21.07 -6.22 8.60
N LEU A 54 20.98 -5.75 7.37
CA LEU A 54 19.69 -5.71 6.67
C LEU A 54 19.27 -7.09 6.17
N ALA A 55 18.01 -7.45 6.44
CA ALA A 55 17.38 -8.57 5.75
C ALA A 55 17.15 -8.23 4.27
N VAL A 56 17.17 -9.25 3.44
CA VAL A 56 16.81 -9.08 2.02
C VAL A 56 15.35 -8.62 1.93
N PRO A 57 15.06 -7.54 1.20
CA PRO A 57 13.71 -7.07 1.01
C PRO A 57 12.81 -8.14 0.40
N LYS A 58 11.66 -8.39 1.03
CA LYS A 58 10.57 -9.21 0.48
C LYS A 58 9.35 -8.30 0.29
N PRO A 59 9.19 -7.73 -0.92
CA PRO A 59 8.19 -6.70 -1.14
C PRO A 59 6.80 -7.28 -1.38
N CYS A 60 5.78 -6.57 -0.85
CA CYS A 60 4.37 -6.78 -1.14
C CYS A 60 3.77 -5.47 -1.66
N MET A 61 3.09 -5.51 -2.81
CA MET A 61 2.34 -4.39 -3.36
C MET A 61 0.86 -4.58 -3.01
N ILE A 62 0.28 -3.62 -2.32
CA ILE A 62 -1.13 -3.61 -1.94
C ILE A 62 -1.84 -2.55 -2.77
N ILE A 63 -2.87 -2.96 -3.53
CA ILE A 63 -3.71 -2.07 -4.32
C ILE A 63 -5.12 -2.08 -3.73
N ALA A 64 -5.58 -0.92 -3.26
CA ALA A 64 -6.95 -0.71 -2.79
C ALA A 64 -7.81 -0.19 -3.95
N SER A 65 -8.93 -0.86 -4.22
CA SER A 65 -9.85 -0.49 -5.29
C SER A 65 -11.19 0.00 -4.71
N ALA A 66 -11.68 1.13 -5.22
CA ALA A 66 -12.98 1.70 -4.84
C ALA A 66 -13.49 2.66 -5.91
N ASP A 67 -14.79 2.89 -5.96
CA ASP A 67 -15.40 3.93 -6.78
C ASP A 67 -15.76 5.17 -5.96
N HIS A 68 -15.92 6.31 -6.64
CA HIS A 68 -16.15 7.60 -6.02
C HIS A 68 -17.39 8.29 -6.59
N GLY A 69 -18.32 8.70 -5.71
CA GLY A 69 -19.54 9.37 -6.11
C GLY A 69 -19.32 10.66 -6.92
N VAL A 70 -18.21 11.37 -6.71
CA VAL A 70 -17.86 12.57 -7.48
C VAL A 70 -17.64 12.28 -8.98
N ALA A 71 -17.34 11.05 -9.35
CA ALA A 71 -17.15 10.69 -10.76
C ALA A 71 -18.41 10.91 -11.61
N ASP A 72 -19.60 10.85 -11.01
CA ASP A 72 -20.88 11.13 -11.68
C ASP A 72 -21.00 12.57 -12.20
N MET A 73 -20.15 13.47 -11.71
CA MET A 73 -20.05 14.85 -12.18
C MET A 73 -19.17 15.01 -13.44
N GLY A 74 -18.68 13.94 -14.01
CA GLY A 74 -17.84 13.96 -15.21
C GLY A 74 -16.44 14.50 -15.00
N VAL A 75 -15.91 14.40 -13.79
CA VAL A 75 -14.54 14.87 -13.43
C VAL A 75 -13.45 13.90 -13.85
N SER A 76 -13.80 12.65 -14.19
CA SER A 76 -12.87 11.65 -14.68
C SER A 76 -12.91 11.53 -16.21
N ALA A 77 -11.76 11.29 -16.82
CA ALA A 77 -11.66 10.97 -18.25
C ALA A 77 -12.15 9.53 -18.58
N TYR A 78 -12.30 8.68 -17.57
CA TYR A 78 -12.70 7.28 -17.71
C TYR A 78 -14.03 7.04 -16.98
N PRO A 79 -14.88 6.14 -17.50
CA PRO A 79 -16.10 5.74 -16.82
C PRO A 79 -15.83 4.83 -15.62
N LYS A 80 -16.78 4.73 -14.67
CA LYS A 80 -16.66 3.92 -13.45
C LYS A 80 -16.37 2.44 -13.71
N GLU A 81 -16.89 1.89 -14.79
CA GLU A 81 -16.67 0.50 -15.20
C GLU A 81 -15.18 0.18 -15.40
N THR A 82 -14.35 1.21 -15.59
CA THR A 82 -12.89 1.07 -15.66
C THR A 82 -12.31 0.51 -14.37
N THR A 83 -12.86 0.86 -13.20
CA THR A 83 -12.45 0.31 -11.90
C THR A 83 -12.62 -1.21 -11.87
N VAL A 84 -13.77 -1.71 -12.32
CA VAL A 84 -14.05 -3.15 -12.43
C VAL A 84 -13.05 -3.83 -13.36
N GLY A 85 -12.90 -3.31 -14.58
CA GLY A 85 -12.00 -3.86 -15.59
C GLY A 85 -10.54 -3.88 -15.14
N MET A 86 -10.07 -2.80 -14.50
CA MET A 86 -8.69 -2.71 -14.03
C MET A 86 -8.44 -3.58 -12.81
N THR A 87 -9.39 -3.68 -11.87
CA THR A 87 -9.28 -4.60 -10.73
C THR A 87 -9.18 -6.05 -11.19
N GLN A 88 -10.01 -6.45 -12.15
CA GLN A 88 -9.91 -7.75 -12.80
C GLN A 88 -8.55 -7.94 -13.49
N ASN A 89 -8.06 -6.91 -14.19
CA ASN A 89 -6.80 -6.96 -14.93
C ASN A 89 -5.59 -7.21 -14.02
N TYR A 90 -5.58 -6.70 -12.79
CA TYR A 90 -4.50 -6.99 -11.84
C TYR A 90 -4.39 -8.47 -11.47
N LEU A 91 -5.48 -9.20 -11.42
CA LEU A 91 -5.55 -10.54 -10.85
C LEU A 91 -5.64 -11.67 -11.89
N ILE A 92 -6.37 -11.45 -13.00
CA ILE A 92 -6.62 -12.49 -14.00
C ILE A 92 -5.59 -12.42 -15.14
N PRO A 93 -5.64 -11.43 -16.08
CA PRO A 93 -4.62 -11.37 -17.15
C PRO A 93 -3.29 -10.81 -16.66
N LYS A 94 -3.28 -10.10 -15.53
CA LYS A 94 -2.08 -9.47 -14.94
C LYS A 94 -1.36 -8.54 -15.93
N GLY A 95 -2.15 -7.81 -16.71
CA GLY A 95 -1.68 -6.98 -17.83
C GLY A 95 -1.41 -5.52 -17.48
N ALA A 96 -1.60 -5.11 -16.22
CA ALA A 96 -1.36 -3.73 -15.81
C ALA A 96 0.13 -3.42 -15.68
N GLY A 97 0.52 -2.15 -15.86
CA GLY A 97 1.88 -1.69 -15.63
C GLY A 97 2.41 -2.03 -14.23
N ALA A 98 1.54 -1.94 -13.21
CA ALA A 98 1.86 -2.36 -11.84
C ALA A 98 2.25 -3.84 -11.75
N ASN A 99 1.59 -4.73 -12.51
CA ASN A 99 1.96 -6.15 -12.55
C ASN A 99 3.36 -6.35 -13.12
N SER A 100 3.70 -5.64 -14.22
CA SER A 100 5.01 -5.74 -14.84
C SER A 100 6.12 -5.29 -13.91
N LEU A 101 5.92 -4.17 -13.21
CA LEU A 101 6.88 -3.64 -12.24
C LEU A 101 7.00 -4.54 -11.00
N ALA A 102 5.87 -5.02 -10.46
CA ALA A 102 5.87 -5.94 -9.34
C ALA A 102 6.62 -7.23 -9.67
N ASN A 103 6.35 -7.82 -10.83
CA ASN A 103 7.05 -9.02 -11.31
C ASN A 103 8.55 -8.77 -11.46
N TYR A 104 8.95 -7.63 -12.02
CA TYR A 104 10.37 -7.27 -12.17
C TYR A 104 11.09 -7.15 -10.82
N CYS A 105 10.43 -6.60 -9.81
CA CYS A 105 10.99 -6.43 -8.46
C CYS A 105 10.79 -7.66 -7.55
N GLY A 106 10.12 -8.72 -8.01
CA GLY A 106 9.76 -9.87 -7.19
C GLY A 106 8.74 -9.56 -6.10
N ALA A 107 7.92 -8.51 -6.28
CA ALA A 107 6.88 -8.14 -5.34
C ALA A 107 5.62 -9.01 -5.52
N GLN A 108 5.09 -9.54 -4.42
CA GLN A 108 3.76 -10.11 -4.42
C GLN A 108 2.73 -9.00 -4.52
N MET A 109 1.67 -9.21 -5.30
CA MET A 109 0.56 -8.26 -5.42
C MET A 109 -0.65 -8.77 -4.65
N GLU A 110 -1.19 -7.91 -3.80
CA GLU A 110 -2.48 -8.06 -3.13
C GLU A 110 -3.44 -6.99 -3.64
N VAL A 111 -4.65 -7.36 -3.99
CA VAL A 111 -5.68 -6.41 -4.41
C VAL A 111 -6.87 -6.56 -3.48
N ILE A 112 -7.36 -5.44 -2.96
CA ILE A 112 -8.49 -5.40 -2.03
C ILE A 112 -9.58 -4.47 -2.56
N ASP A 113 -10.80 -4.96 -2.59
CA ASP A 113 -12.00 -4.17 -2.89
C ASP A 113 -12.46 -3.48 -1.60
N MET A 114 -12.24 -2.18 -1.55
CA MET A 114 -12.64 -1.31 -0.42
C MET A 114 -13.98 -0.62 -0.67
N GLY A 115 -14.52 -0.73 -1.89
CA GLY A 115 -15.78 -0.07 -2.21
C GLY A 115 -16.02 0.12 -3.72
N ILE A 116 -15.76 -0.88 -4.54
CA ILE A 116 -16.15 -0.89 -5.95
C ILE A 116 -17.69 -0.96 -6.03
N ASP A 117 -18.31 -0.12 -6.85
CA ASP A 117 -19.76 -0.06 -7.04
C ASP A 117 -20.27 -1.18 -8.00
N ALA A 118 -19.83 -2.40 -7.75
CA ALA A 118 -20.21 -3.60 -8.46
C ALA A 118 -19.97 -4.85 -7.60
N ASP A 119 -20.65 -5.95 -7.91
CA ASP A 119 -20.29 -7.25 -7.32
C ASP A 119 -19.02 -7.78 -7.98
N MET A 120 -17.97 -7.94 -7.17
CA MET A 120 -16.67 -8.45 -7.58
C MET A 120 -16.34 -9.82 -6.98
N SER A 121 -17.30 -10.50 -6.36
CA SER A 121 -17.12 -11.79 -5.69
C SER A 121 -16.65 -12.91 -6.62
N TRP A 122 -16.86 -12.76 -7.92
CA TRP A 122 -16.44 -13.68 -8.97
C TRP A 122 -14.96 -13.57 -9.37
N VAL A 123 -14.25 -12.53 -8.92
CA VAL A 123 -12.83 -12.32 -9.28
C VAL A 123 -11.94 -13.13 -8.34
N PRO A 124 -11.25 -14.17 -8.84
CA PRO A 124 -10.40 -15.01 -7.99
C PRO A 124 -9.22 -14.22 -7.45
N GLY A 125 -8.95 -14.39 -6.15
CA GLY A 125 -7.83 -13.73 -5.47
C GLY A 125 -8.09 -12.29 -5.05
N LEU A 126 -9.26 -11.70 -5.37
CA LEU A 126 -9.64 -10.40 -4.86
C LEU A 126 -10.10 -10.52 -3.40
N ARG A 127 -9.52 -9.71 -2.52
CA ARG A 127 -10.01 -9.58 -1.15
C ARG A 127 -11.20 -8.63 -1.12
N ILE A 128 -12.33 -9.08 -0.62
CA ILE A 128 -13.54 -8.24 -0.52
C ILE A 128 -13.64 -7.68 0.90
N HIS A 129 -13.54 -6.37 1.01
CA HIS A 129 -13.73 -5.64 2.27
C HIS A 129 -14.39 -4.28 2.04
N LYS A 130 -15.55 -4.30 1.42
CA LYS A 130 -16.29 -3.10 1.04
C LYS A 130 -16.72 -2.28 2.28
N LEU A 131 -16.39 -1.00 2.27
CA LEU A 131 -16.91 -0.01 3.21
C LEU A 131 -18.27 0.54 2.76
N GLY A 132 -18.60 0.35 1.48
CA GLY A 132 -19.82 0.75 0.81
C GLY A 132 -19.76 0.40 -0.67
N MET A 133 -20.80 0.75 -1.43
CA MET A 133 -20.83 0.67 -2.89
C MET A 133 -20.38 2.04 -3.43
N GLY A 134 -19.07 2.25 -3.49
CA GLY A 134 -18.48 3.57 -3.74
C GLY A 134 -18.55 4.52 -2.55
N THR A 135 -17.88 5.66 -2.67
CA THR A 135 -18.08 6.80 -1.76
C THR A 135 -19.29 7.62 -2.21
N LYS A 136 -19.79 8.49 -1.32
CA LYS A 136 -20.71 9.55 -1.71
C LYS A 136 -19.98 10.66 -2.45
N ASN A 137 -20.75 11.53 -3.12
CA ASN A 137 -20.21 12.73 -3.77
C ASN A 137 -19.80 13.77 -2.72
N PHE A 138 -18.49 13.96 -2.52
CA PHE A 138 -17.97 14.88 -1.50
C PHE A 138 -18.23 16.38 -1.83
N VAL A 139 -18.73 16.70 -3.02
CA VAL A 139 -19.19 18.06 -3.35
C VAL A 139 -20.54 18.37 -2.68
N GLU A 140 -21.34 17.33 -2.41
CA GLU A 140 -22.69 17.46 -1.87
C GLU A 140 -22.75 17.10 -0.38
N GLU A 141 -22.04 16.04 0.02
CA GLU A 141 -22.03 15.53 1.40
C GLU A 141 -20.70 14.84 1.71
N PRO A 142 -20.41 14.51 2.98
CA PRO A 142 -19.21 13.74 3.31
C PRO A 142 -19.13 12.43 2.53
N ALA A 143 -17.95 12.14 1.94
CA ALA A 143 -17.70 10.96 1.12
C ALA A 143 -18.03 9.63 1.85
N MET A 144 -17.81 9.59 3.17
CA MET A 144 -18.07 8.44 4.03
C MET A 144 -18.26 8.90 5.48
N THR A 145 -18.78 8.03 6.34
CA THR A 145 -18.85 8.30 7.76
C THR A 145 -17.47 8.19 8.42
N ARG A 146 -17.35 8.73 9.64
CA ARG A 146 -16.11 8.57 10.43
C ARG A 146 -15.82 7.11 10.75
N GLU A 147 -16.84 6.32 11.02
CA GLU A 147 -16.73 4.89 11.29
C GLU A 147 -16.21 4.13 10.07
N GLN A 148 -16.71 4.42 8.88
CA GLN A 148 -16.20 3.85 7.64
C GLN A 148 -14.74 4.22 7.40
N ALA A 149 -14.35 5.46 7.66
CA ALA A 149 -12.96 5.89 7.53
C ALA A 149 -12.03 5.15 8.51
N ILE A 150 -12.46 4.98 9.76
CA ILE A 150 -11.70 4.21 10.77
C ILE A 150 -11.59 2.75 10.33
N GLU A 151 -12.68 2.12 9.91
CA GLU A 151 -12.68 0.73 9.45
C GLU A 151 -11.77 0.55 8.23
N GLY A 152 -11.74 1.50 7.30
CA GLY A 152 -10.81 1.49 6.16
C GLY A 152 -9.34 1.48 6.60
N ILE A 153 -8.99 2.34 7.55
CA ILE A 153 -7.62 2.40 8.10
C ILE A 153 -7.30 1.09 8.83
N GLU A 154 -8.21 0.60 9.68
CA GLU A 154 -8.00 -0.64 10.44
C GLU A 154 -7.90 -1.88 9.53
N THR A 155 -8.61 -1.88 8.41
CA THR A 155 -8.46 -2.92 7.37
C THR A 155 -7.06 -2.93 6.79
N GLY A 156 -6.50 -1.77 6.46
CA GLY A 156 -5.11 -1.65 6.03
C GLY A 156 -4.12 -2.16 7.08
N ILE A 157 -4.34 -1.81 8.36
CA ILE A 157 -3.49 -2.28 9.47
C ILE A 157 -3.54 -3.80 9.57
N ARG A 158 -4.72 -4.42 9.53
CA ARG A 158 -4.88 -5.89 9.60
C ARG A 158 -4.18 -6.57 8.44
N LEU A 159 -4.35 -6.05 7.22
CA LEU A 159 -3.73 -6.63 6.03
C LEU A 159 -2.21 -6.56 6.08
N VAL A 160 -1.64 -5.42 6.49
CA VAL A 160 -0.18 -5.29 6.63
C VAL A 160 0.37 -6.21 7.72
N LYS A 161 -0.30 -6.33 8.87
CA LYS A 161 0.09 -7.27 9.93
C LYS A 161 0.10 -8.72 9.43
N GLU A 162 -0.96 -9.15 8.73
CA GLU A 162 -1.02 -10.49 8.11
C GLU A 162 0.19 -10.71 7.19
N LYS A 163 0.52 -9.75 6.33
CA LYS A 163 1.65 -9.86 5.41
C LYS A 163 3.01 -9.85 6.11
N ILE A 164 3.15 -9.13 7.22
CA ILE A 164 4.35 -9.20 8.07
C ILE A 164 4.52 -10.62 8.63
N ASP A 165 3.44 -11.24 9.09
CA ASP A 165 3.45 -12.61 9.62
C ASP A 165 3.82 -13.64 8.52
N GLU A 166 3.50 -13.36 7.25
CA GLU A 166 3.95 -14.13 6.07
C GLU A 166 5.42 -13.84 5.68
N GLY A 167 6.08 -12.92 6.40
CA GLY A 167 7.49 -12.58 6.24
C GLY A 167 7.77 -11.45 5.24
N PHE A 168 6.76 -10.70 4.77
CA PHE A 168 6.97 -9.49 3.98
C PHE A 168 7.48 -8.35 4.87
N ASN A 169 8.41 -7.54 4.35
CA ASN A 169 9.06 -6.48 5.12
C ASN A 169 9.20 -5.15 4.37
N VAL A 170 8.73 -5.09 3.12
CA VAL A 170 8.62 -3.86 2.32
C VAL A 170 7.23 -3.80 1.72
N PHE A 171 6.54 -2.68 1.88
CA PHE A 171 5.19 -2.48 1.37
C PHE A 171 5.15 -1.33 0.38
N LEU A 172 4.61 -1.63 -0.80
CA LEU A 172 4.24 -0.63 -1.80
C LEU A 172 2.72 -0.47 -1.76
N VAL A 173 2.25 0.76 -1.78
CA VAL A 173 0.82 1.03 -1.74
C VAL A 173 0.38 1.72 -3.03
N GLY A 174 -0.77 1.31 -3.53
CA GLY A 174 -1.41 1.86 -4.69
C GLY A 174 -2.93 1.89 -4.52
N GLU A 175 -3.58 2.64 -5.37
CA GLU A 175 -5.03 2.70 -5.44
C GLU A 175 -5.50 2.51 -6.88
N MET A 176 -6.75 2.09 -7.04
CA MET A 176 -7.46 2.05 -8.29
C MET A 176 -8.91 2.47 -8.05
N GLY A 177 -9.31 3.60 -8.63
CA GLY A 177 -10.68 4.06 -8.45
C GLY A 177 -11.06 5.23 -9.36
N ILE A 178 -12.28 5.17 -9.87
CA ILE A 178 -12.88 6.26 -10.66
C ILE A 178 -14.02 6.88 -9.85
#